data_8ea5e08333f9fb562470e987196e4e6a
#
_entry.id   8ea5e08333f9fb562470e987196e4e6a
#
_cell.length_a   1.000
_cell.length_b   1.000
_cell.length_c   1.000
_cell.angle_alpha   90.00
_cell.angle_beta   90.00
_cell.angle_gamma   90.00
#
_symmetry.space_group_name_H-M   'P 1'
#
loop_
_entity.id
_entity.type
_entity.pdbx_description
1 polymer ?
#
loop_
_entity_poly.entity_id
_entity_poly.type
_entity_poly.pdbx_seq_one_letter_code
_entity_poly.pdbx_strand_id
1 'polypeptide(L)'
;LWFSSTGTDWQSWRSITLNWLISPLSAISGVLCVVMVAKGLLSNWIWGLISASSYGLIAWTSGYYGDWLLNWFYFLPAQFFIYYSWRHQLRSETRQVRVRRLGWHWLWVLVVVGVGVTALAQMLNGLDGFISDALKRNSAVYDSLQTLTGFDLSGPLLDASTVVLQITAQLLMIRMFAAQWPFWIATNVLTIFAWSLVLLTTPDSAPYAVPTLLMWIAF
;
A
#
# COMPACT_ATOMS: atom_id res chain seq x y z
N LEU A 1 42.48 -10.82 -5.75
CA LEU A 1 42.43 -9.75 -4.72
C LEU A 1 41.72 -8.46 -5.20
N TRP A 2 41.31 -8.37 -6.48
CA TRP A 2 40.62 -7.18 -7.04
C TRP A 2 39.08 -7.31 -7.05
N PHE A 3 38.55 -8.48 -6.86
CA PHE A 3 37.10 -8.73 -6.91
C PHE A 3 36.37 -8.60 -5.56
N SER A 4 37.07 -8.44 -4.44
CA SER A 4 36.44 -8.33 -3.11
C SER A 4 36.08 -6.89 -2.71
N SER A 5 36.64 -5.87 -3.35
CA SER A 5 36.36 -4.46 -3.04
C SER A 5 35.10 -3.93 -3.75
N THR A 6 34.67 -4.57 -4.85
CA THR A 6 33.49 -4.12 -5.62
C THR A 6 32.17 -4.52 -4.97
N GLY A 7 32.13 -5.53 -4.13
CA GLY A 7 30.90 -6.00 -3.47
C GLY A 7 30.40 -5.03 -2.38
N THR A 8 31.28 -4.44 -1.62
CA THR A 8 30.93 -3.47 -0.57
C THR A 8 30.49 -2.12 -1.15
N ASP A 9 31.09 -1.70 -2.24
CA ASP A 9 30.69 -0.44 -2.92
C ASP A 9 29.28 -0.52 -3.52
N TRP A 10 28.92 -1.63 -4.17
CA TRP A 10 27.59 -1.83 -4.73
C TRP A 10 26.48 -1.86 -3.68
N GLN A 11 26.69 -2.51 -2.54
CA GLN A 11 25.74 -2.51 -1.45
C GLN A 11 25.58 -1.14 -0.82
N SER A 12 26.68 -0.39 -0.68
CA SER A 12 26.70 0.98 -0.17
C SER A 12 25.94 1.91 -1.12
N TRP A 13 26.25 1.93 -2.41
CA TRP A 13 25.55 2.76 -3.42
C TRP A 13 24.07 2.39 -3.52
N ARG A 14 23.72 1.11 -3.48
CA ARG A 14 22.32 0.64 -3.49
C ARG A 14 21.54 1.15 -2.28
N SER A 15 22.10 1.04 -1.08
CA SER A 15 21.45 1.53 0.14
C SER A 15 21.29 3.05 0.14
N ILE A 16 22.30 3.80 -0.31
CA ILE A 16 22.24 5.26 -0.44
C ILE A 16 21.14 5.64 -1.44
N THR A 17 21.11 5.05 -2.62
CA THR A 17 20.14 5.37 -3.66
C THR A 17 18.71 5.04 -3.20
N LEU A 18 18.49 3.88 -2.57
CA LEU A 18 17.17 3.50 -2.08
C LEU A 18 16.68 4.42 -0.96
N ASN A 19 17.52 4.70 0.03
CA ASN A 19 17.12 5.45 1.21
C ASN A 19 17.05 6.95 0.98
N TRP A 20 17.98 7.53 0.21
CA TRP A 20 18.09 8.98 0.04
C TRP A 20 17.40 9.52 -1.21
N LEU A 21 17.13 8.69 -2.21
CA LEU A 21 16.51 9.13 -3.45
C LEU A 21 15.13 8.49 -3.67
N ILE A 22 15.05 7.17 -3.67
CA ILE A 22 13.83 6.44 -4.06
C ILE A 22 12.76 6.50 -2.97
N SER A 23 13.13 6.37 -1.68
CA SER A 23 12.15 6.45 -0.59
C SER A 23 11.51 7.84 -0.45
N PRO A 24 12.27 8.95 -0.45
CA PRO A 24 11.65 10.28 -0.46
C PRO A 24 10.82 10.54 -1.72
N LEU A 25 11.28 10.09 -2.90
CA LEU A 25 10.53 10.21 -4.14
C LEU A 25 9.19 9.48 -4.06
N SER A 26 9.17 8.26 -3.51
CA SER A 26 7.96 7.49 -3.30
C SER A 26 6.99 8.20 -2.37
N ALA A 27 7.46 8.67 -1.21
CA ALA A 27 6.64 9.37 -0.23
C ALA A 27 6.07 10.68 -0.79
N ILE A 28 6.91 11.53 -1.39
CA ILE A 28 6.47 12.83 -1.94
C ILE A 28 5.47 12.62 -3.08
N SER A 29 5.77 11.70 -4.02
CA SER A 29 4.87 11.42 -5.14
C SER A 29 3.54 10.83 -4.68
N GLY A 30 3.54 10.01 -3.64
CA GLY A 30 2.32 9.48 -3.05
C GLY A 30 1.46 10.57 -2.43
N VAL A 31 2.03 11.43 -1.59
CA VAL A 31 1.30 12.58 -0.99
C VAL A 31 0.75 13.50 -2.09
N LEU A 32 1.55 13.81 -3.12
CA LEU A 32 1.08 14.61 -4.25
C LEU A 32 -0.06 13.92 -5.00
N CYS A 33 0.00 12.60 -5.21
CA CYS A 33 -1.08 11.84 -5.81
C CYS A 33 -2.37 12.01 -5.00
N VAL A 34 -2.33 11.81 -3.67
CA VAL A 34 -3.50 11.96 -2.79
C VAL A 34 -4.07 13.39 -2.83
N VAL A 35 -3.21 14.41 -2.78
CA VAL A 35 -3.64 15.81 -2.89
C VAL A 35 -4.32 16.09 -4.23
N MET A 36 -3.77 15.56 -5.34
CA MET A 36 -4.37 15.72 -6.67
C MET A 36 -5.70 14.98 -6.80
N VAL A 37 -5.82 13.78 -6.20
CA VAL A 37 -7.09 13.05 -6.11
C VAL A 37 -8.13 13.85 -5.32
N ALA A 38 -7.76 14.41 -4.18
CA ALA A 38 -8.66 15.23 -3.35
C ALA A 38 -9.17 16.47 -4.11
N LYS A 39 -8.32 17.07 -4.93
CA LYS A 39 -8.69 18.20 -5.80
C LYS A 39 -9.41 17.78 -7.09
N GLY A 40 -9.55 16.50 -7.37
CA GLY A 40 -10.14 15.98 -8.62
C GLY A 40 -9.31 16.31 -9.87
N LEU A 41 -7.99 16.45 -9.73
CA LEU A 41 -7.09 16.81 -10.84
C LEU A 41 -6.58 15.58 -11.56
N LEU A 42 -6.59 15.61 -12.89
CA LEU A 42 -6.14 14.48 -13.69
C LEU A 42 -4.66 14.16 -13.49
N SER A 43 -3.83 15.13 -13.10
CA SER A 43 -2.38 14.93 -12.87
C SER A 43 -2.05 13.91 -11.78
N ASN A 44 -3.03 13.47 -10.99
CA ASN A 44 -2.86 12.43 -9.99
C ASN A 44 -2.28 11.13 -10.57
N TRP A 45 -2.63 10.77 -11.82
CA TRP A 45 -2.15 9.54 -12.44
C TRP A 45 -0.62 9.51 -12.62
N ILE A 46 0.01 10.66 -12.93
CA ILE A 46 1.47 10.75 -13.08
C ILE A 46 2.14 10.52 -11.72
N TRP A 47 1.66 11.19 -10.68
CA TRP A 47 2.18 11.03 -9.33
C TRP A 47 1.96 9.63 -8.78
N GLY A 48 0.81 9.03 -9.10
CA GLY A 48 0.50 7.64 -8.78
C GLY A 48 1.42 6.64 -9.49
N LEU A 49 1.77 6.87 -10.76
CA LEU A 49 2.76 6.05 -11.48
C LEU A 49 4.13 6.10 -10.81
N ILE A 50 4.61 7.31 -10.49
CA ILE A 50 5.92 7.50 -9.83
C ILE A 50 5.90 6.80 -8.47
N SER A 51 4.85 7.01 -7.68
CA SER A 51 4.72 6.41 -6.35
C SER A 51 4.67 4.88 -6.40
N ALA A 52 3.78 4.30 -7.22
CA ALA A 52 3.65 2.84 -7.34
C ALA A 52 4.92 2.17 -7.88
N SER A 53 5.62 2.83 -8.82
CA SER A 53 6.87 2.31 -9.37
C SER A 53 8.00 2.32 -8.34
N SER A 54 8.18 3.44 -7.64
CA SER A 54 9.24 3.61 -6.64
C SER A 54 8.99 2.77 -5.38
N TYR A 55 7.76 2.74 -4.87
CA TYR A 55 7.41 1.91 -3.71
C TYR A 55 7.51 0.42 -4.03
N GLY A 56 7.05 -0.02 -5.21
CA GLY A 56 7.22 -1.38 -5.65
C GLY A 56 8.69 -1.81 -5.74
N LEU A 57 9.58 -0.91 -6.18
CA LEU A 57 11.03 -1.18 -6.17
C LEU A 57 11.57 -1.32 -4.74
N ILE A 58 11.14 -0.45 -3.81
CA ILE A 58 11.51 -0.55 -2.38
C ILE A 58 11.02 -1.89 -1.82
N ALA A 59 9.76 -2.25 -2.06
CA ALA A 59 9.16 -3.49 -1.60
C ALA A 59 9.92 -4.72 -2.11
N TRP A 60 10.25 -4.76 -3.42
CA TRP A 60 11.08 -5.80 -4.02
C TRP A 60 12.44 -5.93 -3.34
N THR A 61 13.15 -4.83 -3.19
CA THR A 61 14.50 -4.84 -2.60
C THR A 61 14.51 -5.16 -1.11
N SER A 62 13.40 -4.91 -0.41
CA SER A 62 13.20 -5.23 1.00
C SER A 62 12.63 -6.64 1.24
N GLY A 63 12.28 -7.37 0.16
CA GLY A 63 11.70 -8.71 0.23
C GLY A 63 10.22 -8.74 0.58
N TYR A 64 9.50 -7.61 0.45
CA TYR A 64 8.04 -7.52 0.60
C TYR A 64 7.35 -7.83 -0.73
N TYR A 65 7.38 -9.09 -1.13
CA TYR A 65 6.91 -9.53 -2.45
C TYR A 65 5.41 -9.30 -2.66
N GLY A 66 4.60 -9.38 -1.62
CA GLY A 66 3.16 -9.08 -1.69
C GLY A 66 2.91 -7.61 -2.06
N ASP A 67 3.59 -6.68 -1.41
CA ASP A 67 3.51 -5.25 -1.71
C ASP A 67 4.07 -4.93 -3.10
N TRP A 68 5.16 -5.59 -3.52
CA TRP A 68 5.69 -5.45 -4.86
C TRP A 68 4.68 -5.89 -5.92
N LEU A 69 4.06 -7.07 -5.77
CA LEU A 69 3.02 -7.56 -6.67
C LEU A 69 1.84 -6.59 -6.72
N LEU A 70 1.35 -6.14 -5.56
CA LEU A 70 0.22 -5.22 -5.48
C LEU A 70 0.54 -3.88 -6.19
N ASN A 71 1.73 -3.33 -5.98
CA ASN A 71 2.11 -2.06 -6.58
C ASN A 71 2.37 -2.16 -8.09
N TRP A 72 3.11 -3.16 -8.55
CA TRP A 72 3.51 -3.26 -9.95
C TRP A 72 2.45 -3.88 -10.85
N PHE A 73 1.67 -4.85 -10.34
CA PHE A 73 0.68 -5.56 -11.15
C PHE A 73 -0.76 -5.07 -10.95
N TYR A 74 -1.01 -4.30 -9.90
CA TYR A 74 -2.34 -3.74 -9.66
C TYR A 74 -2.35 -2.20 -9.67
N PHE A 75 -1.62 -1.53 -8.76
CA PHE A 75 -1.68 -0.07 -8.67
C PHE A 75 -1.10 0.64 -9.89
N LEU A 76 0.03 0.19 -10.42
CA LEU A 76 0.66 0.81 -11.59
C LEU A 76 -0.25 0.72 -12.83
N PRO A 77 -0.80 -0.45 -13.23
CA PRO A 77 -1.79 -0.50 -14.31
C PRO A 77 -3.05 0.30 -14.01
N ALA A 78 -3.52 0.35 -12.75
CA ALA A 78 -4.69 1.11 -12.35
C ALA A 78 -4.56 2.61 -12.65
N GLN A 79 -3.34 3.19 -12.63
CA GLN A 79 -3.11 4.59 -12.98
C GLN A 79 -3.51 4.89 -14.44
N PHE A 80 -3.28 3.97 -15.36
CA PHE A 80 -3.73 4.12 -16.75
C PHE A 80 -5.25 4.07 -16.86
N PHE A 81 -5.91 3.20 -16.08
CA PHE A 81 -7.37 3.17 -16.01
C PHE A 81 -7.94 4.45 -15.40
N ILE A 82 -7.29 5.03 -14.39
CA ILE A 82 -7.66 6.34 -13.84
C ILE A 82 -7.56 7.40 -14.92
N TYR A 83 -6.41 7.51 -15.59
CA TYR A 83 -6.21 8.47 -16.66
C TYR A 83 -7.32 8.35 -17.72
N TYR A 84 -7.58 7.14 -18.22
CA TYR A 84 -8.59 6.90 -19.24
C TYR A 84 -10.00 7.24 -18.75
N SER A 85 -10.37 6.80 -17.54
CA SER A 85 -11.69 7.05 -16.97
C SER A 85 -11.92 8.53 -16.68
N TRP A 86 -10.92 9.22 -16.11
CA TRP A 86 -11.05 10.60 -15.66
C TRP A 86 -11.00 11.61 -16.82
N ARG A 87 -10.15 11.37 -17.84
CA ARG A 87 -10.03 12.29 -18.97
C ARG A 87 -11.35 12.55 -19.71
N HIS A 88 -12.22 11.55 -19.76
CA HIS A 88 -13.53 11.67 -20.43
C HIS A 88 -14.59 12.41 -19.60
N GLN A 89 -14.31 12.67 -18.34
CA GLN A 89 -15.25 13.28 -17.40
C GLN A 89 -14.74 14.61 -16.84
N LEU A 90 -13.69 15.16 -17.46
CA LEU A 90 -13.19 16.49 -17.12
C LEU A 90 -14.22 17.56 -17.52
N ARG A 91 -14.50 18.48 -16.59
CA ARG A 91 -15.22 19.71 -16.89
C ARG A 91 -14.32 20.65 -17.69
N SER A 92 -14.83 21.18 -18.79
CA SER A 92 -14.10 22.10 -19.67
C SER A 92 -13.65 23.39 -18.96
N GLU A 93 -14.43 23.90 -18.02
CA GLU A 93 -14.16 25.16 -17.32
C GLU A 93 -13.13 25.03 -16.17
N THR A 94 -13.23 23.97 -15.35
CA THR A 94 -12.42 23.84 -14.13
C THR A 94 -11.27 22.81 -14.24
N ARG A 95 -11.25 22.03 -15.30
CA ARG A 95 -10.35 20.87 -15.49
C ARG A 95 -10.38 19.87 -14.30
N GLN A 96 -11.48 19.89 -13.54
CA GLN A 96 -11.70 18.99 -12.41
C GLN A 96 -12.69 17.90 -12.79
N VAL A 97 -12.49 16.72 -12.22
CA VAL A 97 -13.36 15.58 -12.43
C VAL A 97 -14.56 15.64 -11.48
N ARG A 98 -15.74 15.29 -11.99
CA ARG A 98 -16.96 15.27 -11.18
C ARG A 98 -16.97 14.05 -10.26
N VAL A 99 -16.92 14.30 -8.95
CA VAL A 99 -17.03 13.27 -7.93
C VAL A 99 -18.44 12.71 -7.83
N ARG A 100 -18.57 11.39 -7.77
CA ARG A 100 -19.84 10.66 -7.68
C ARG A 100 -20.09 10.20 -6.24
N ARG A 101 -21.35 10.18 -5.83
CA ARG A 101 -21.78 9.57 -4.56
C ARG A 101 -22.28 8.15 -4.81
N LEU A 102 -21.93 7.22 -3.95
CA LEU A 102 -22.27 5.81 -4.10
C LEU A 102 -23.73 5.50 -3.72
N GLY A 103 -24.40 6.39 -2.94
CA GLY A 103 -25.77 6.20 -2.48
C GLY A 103 -25.93 4.89 -1.68
N TRP A 104 -27.05 4.22 -1.83
CA TRP A 104 -27.40 2.96 -1.16
C TRP A 104 -26.42 1.79 -1.49
N HIS A 105 -25.74 1.81 -2.64
CA HIS A 105 -24.84 0.73 -3.07
C HIS A 105 -23.61 0.53 -2.15
N TRP A 106 -23.35 1.45 -1.22
CA TRP A 106 -22.26 1.32 -0.27
C TRP A 106 -22.40 0.07 0.62
N LEU A 107 -23.64 -0.38 0.91
CA LEU A 107 -23.89 -1.62 1.65
C LEU A 107 -23.37 -2.85 0.90
N TRP A 108 -23.60 -2.90 -0.42
CA TRP A 108 -23.08 -3.98 -1.25
C TRP A 108 -21.55 -3.98 -1.30
N VAL A 109 -20.94 -2.80 -1.32
CA VAL A 109 -19.48 -2.70 -1.25
C VAL A 109 -18.96 -3.29 0.07
N LEU A 110 -19.59 -3.02 1.20
CA LEU A 110 -19.21 -3.62 2.48
C LEU A 110 -19.35 -5.13 2.49
N VAL A 111 -20.43 -5.67 1.92
CA VAL A 111 -20.61 -7.12 1.78
C VAL A 111 -19.50 -7.74 0.94
N VAL A 112 -19.20 -7.14 -0.21
CA VAL A 112 -18.12 -7.61 -1.09
C VAL A 112 -16.74 -7.54 -0.40
N VAL A 113 -16.49 -6.48 0.36
CA VAL A 113 -15.26 -6.35 1.16
C VAL A 113 -15.19 -7.45 2.22
N GLY A 114 -16.26 -7.67 2.99
CA GLY A 114 -16.29 -8.71 4.00
C GLY A 114 -16.07 -10.13 3.43
N VAL A 115 -16.72 -10.45 2.32
CA VAL A 115 -16.48 -11.71 1.59
C VAL A 115 -15.07 -11.80 1.05
N GLY A 116 -14.55 -10.71 0.48
CA GLY A 116 -13.19 -10.65 -0.05
C GLY A 116 -12.11 -10.85 1.01
N VAL A 117 -12.29 -10.21 2.17
CA VAL A 117 -11.37 -10.37 3.32
C VAL A 117 -11.36 -11.81 3.82
N THR A 118 -12.55 -12.39 4.04
CA THR A 118 -12.66 -13.79 4.51
C THR A 118 -12.09 -14.78 3.50
N ALA A 119 -12.38 -14.62 2.22
CA ALA A 119 -11.87 -15.49 1.17
C ALA A 119 -10.34 -15.40 1.05
N LEU A 120 -9.78 -14.18 1.05
CA LEU A 120 -8.35 -13.97 0.96
C LEU A 120 -7.62 -14.46 2.23
N ALA A 121 -8.17 -14.22 3.42
CA ALA A 121 -7.61 -14.71 4.67
C ALA A 121 -7.55 -16.25 4.70
N GLN A 122 -8.63 -16.93 4.27
CA GLN A 122 -8.65 -18.39 4.15
C GLN A 122 -7.65 -18.90 3.11
N MET A 123 -7.52 -18.21 1.98
CA MET A 123 -6.52 -18.54 0.97
C MET A 123 -5.10 -18.41 1.52
N LEU A 124 -4.79 -17.31 2.22
CA LEU A 124 -3.48 -17.10 2.84
C LEU A 124 -3.18 -18.16 3.90
N ASN A 125 -4.15 -18.52 4.75
CA ASN A 125 -4.01 -19.62 5.71
C ASN A 125 -3.73 -20.98 5.04
N GLY A 126 -4.32 -21.24 3.88
CA GLY A 126 -4.07 -22.48 3.12
C GLY A 126 -2.69 -22.51 2.43
N LEU A 127 -2.06 -21.36 2.23
CA LEU A 127 -0.75 -21.22 1.57
C LEU A 127 0.44 -21.22 2.55
N ASP A 128 0.20 -21.33 3.85
CA ASP A 128 1.21 -21.27 4.91
C ASP A 128 2.43 -22.19 4.70
N GLY A 129 2.26 -23.32 4.02
CA GLY A 129 3.35 -24.24 3.67
C GLY A 129 4.20 -23.79 2.47
N PHE A 130 3.67 -22.94 1.58
CA PHE A 130 4.30 -22.56 0.33
C PHE A 130 4.93 -21.15 0.36
N ILE A 131 4.38 -20.25 1.17
CA ILE A 131 4.81 -18.84 1.23
C ILE A 131 5.46 -18.51 2.60
N SER A 132 5.81 -19.53 3.38
CA SER A 132 6.24 -19.39 4.77
C SER A 132 7.36 -18.36 5.01
N ASP A 133 8.28 -18.16 4.07
CA ASP A 133 9.38 -17.21 4.25
C ASP A 133 9.00 -15.73 4.02
N ALA A 134 8.06 -15.46 3.13
CA ALA A 134 7.55 -14.11 2.91
C ALA A 134 6.53 -13.70 3.99
N LEU A 135 5.71 -14.66 4.46
CA LEU A 135 4.74 -14.45 5.54
C LEU A 135 5.40 -14.47 6.93
N LYS A 136 6.43 -15.27 7.17
CA LYS A 136 7.17 -15.31 8.44
C LYS A 136 7.81 -13.99 8.82
N ARG A 137 8.13 -13.14 7.88
CA ARG A 137 8.65 -11.79 8.17
C ARG A 137 7.59 -10.90 8.84
N ASN A 138 6.32 -11.17 8.58
CA ASN A 138 5.18 -10.52 9.24
C ASN A 138 4.72 -11.26 10.50
N SER A 139 5.07 -12.53 10.70
CA SER A 139 4.62 -13.32 11.86
C SER A 139 4.97 -12.67 13.20
N ALA A 140 6.15 -12.00 13.29
CA ALA A 140 6.55 -11.29 14.50
C ALA A 140 5.57 -10.17 14.90
N VAL A 141 4.93 -9.51 13.92
CA VAL A 141 3.88 -8.50 14.14
C VAL A 141 2.63 -9.16 14.72
N TYR A 142 2.28 -10.32 14.21
CA TYR A 142 1.06 -11.03 14.55
C TYR A 142 1.15 -11.74 15.89
N ASP A 143 2.29 -12.37 16.18
CA ASP A 143 2.58 -12.95 17.49
C ASP A 143 2.54 -11.89 18.58
N SER A 144 3.01 -10.69 18.27
CA SER A 144 3.01 -9.55 19.17
C SER A 144 1.60 -8.97 19.36
N LEU A 145 0.78 -8.92 18.31
CA LEU A 145 -0.62 -8.51 18.39
C LEU A 145 -1.44 -9.46 19.25
N GLN A 146 -1.29 -10.76 19.05
CA GLN A 146 -1.96 -11.80 19.84
C GLN A 146 -1.58 -11.71 21.31
N THR A 147 -0.29 -11.50 21.59
CA THR A 147 0.24 -11.38 22.97
C THR A 147 -0.29 -10.13 23.68
N LEU A 148 -0.39 -8.98 22.96
CA LEU A 148 -0.80 -7.71 23.55
C LEU A 148 -2.32 -7.53 23.66
N THR A 149 -3.08 -8.04 22.70
CA THR A 149 -4.54 -7.79 22.63
C THR A 149 -5.38 -8.95 23.12
N GLY A 150 -4.80 -10.14 23.24
CA GLY A 150 -5.55 -11.38 23.54
C GLY A 150 -6.51 -11.82 22.40
N PHE A 151 -6.55 -11.08 21.31
CA PHE A 151 -7.32 -11.43 20.12
C PHE A 151 -6.42 -12.18 19.13
N ASP A 152 -6.89 -13.33 18.68
CA ASP A 152 -6.32 -14.05 17.55
C ASP A 152 -6.67 -13.31 16.25
N LEU A 153 -6.07 -12.12 16.11
CA LEU A 153 -5.99 -11.43 14.83
C LEU A 153 -4.94 -12.19 14.01
N SER A 154 -5.33 -13.35 13.52
CA SER A 154 -4.45 -14.15 12.67
C SER A 154 -3.83 -13.26 11.60
N GLY A 155 -2.52 -13.35 11.41
CA GLY A 155 -1.77 -12.55 10.47
C GLY A 155 -2.42 -12.43 9.10
N PRO A 156 -2.91 -13.54 8.55
CA PRO A 156 -3.64 -13.56 7.29
C PRO A 156 -4.88 -12.67 7.26
N LEU A 157 -5.57 -12.46 8.39
CA LEU A 157 -6.77 -11.60 8.42
C LEU A 157 -6.40 -10.10 8.29
N LEU A 158 -5.33 -9.65 8.95
CA LEU A 158 -4.89 -8.26 8.85
C LEU A 158 -4.36 -7.95 7.45
N ASP A 159 -3.53 -8.84 6.89
CA ASP A 159 -3.02 -8.70 5.51
C ASP A 159 -4.16 -8.72 4.49
N ALA A 160 -5.08 -9.68 4.60
CA ALA A 160 -6.25 -9.72 3.74
C ALA A 160 -7.10 -8.45 3.83
N SER A 161 -7.27 -7.92 5.06
CA SER A 161 -8.03 -6.69 5.27
C SER A 161 -7.38 -5.50 4.58
N THR A 162 -6.09 -5.29 4.78
CA THR A 162 -5.37 -4.16 4.15
C THR A 162 -5.39 -4.27 2.62
N VAL A 163 -5.14 -5.44 2.06
CA VAL A 163 -5.15 -5.66 0.60
C VAL A 163 -6.53 -5.44 0.00
N VAL A 164 -7.59 -6.02 0.58
CA VAL A 164 -8.96 -5.88 0.05
C VAL A 164 -9.46 -4.44 0.17
N LEU A 165 -9.15 -3.75 1.28
CA LEU A 165 -9.50 -2.34 1.45
C LEU A 165 -8.80 -1.46 0.41
N GLN A 166 -7.51 -1.68 0.16
CA GLN A 166 -6.74 -0.96 -0.87
C GLN A 166 -7.29 -1.19 -2.28
N ILE A 167 -7.57 -2.45 -2.63
CA ILE A 167 -8.18 -2.80 -3.92
C ILE A 167 -9.53 -2.11 -4.07
N THR A 168 -10.37 -2.15 -3.05
CA THR A 168 -11.69 -1.52 -3.07
C THR A 168 -11.58 0.00 -3.21
N ALA A 169 -10.71 0.64 -2.42
CA ALA A 169 -10.47 2.08 -2.49
C ALA A 169 -10.03 2.51 -3.90
N GLN A 170 -9.10 1.76 -4.48
CA GLN A 170 -8.58 2.02 -5.83
C GLN A 170 -9.67 1.85 -6.92
N LEU A 171 -10.50 0.83 -6.84
CA LEU A 171 -11.61 0.62 -7.78
C LEU A 171 -12.65 1.76 -7.68
N LEU A 172 -12.95 2.19 -6.46
CA LEU A 172 -13.83 3.35 -6.22
C LEU A 172 -13.21 4.64 -6.75
N MET A 173 -11.89 4.81 -6.61
CA MET A 173 -11.15 5.95 -7.15
C MET A 173 -11.17 5.98 -8.68
N ILE A 174 -10.96 4.86 -9.36
CA ILE A 174 -11.07 4.75 -10.83
C ILE A 174 -12.45 5.23 -11.30
N ARG A 175 -13.51 4.89 -10.55
CA ARG A 175 -14.90 5.26 -10.84
C ARG A 175 -15.30 6.63 -10.28
N MET A 176 -14.39 7.37 -9.66
CA MET A 176 -14.57 8.70 -9.05
C MET A 176 -15.63 8.75 -7.95
N PHE A 177 -15.78 7.68 -7.18
CA PHE A 177 -16.66 7.68 -6.02
C PHE A 177 -15.98 8.31 -4.79
N ALA A 178 -16.69 9.24 -4.12
CA ALA A 178 -16.22 9.80 -2.83
C ALA A 178 -16.06 8.72 -1.74
N ALA A 179 -16.79 7.61 -1.86
CA ALA A 179 -16.72 6.47 -0.95
C ALA A 179 -15.34 5.79 -0.89
N GLN A 180 -14.40 6.13 -1.74
CA GLN A 180 -13.00 5.66 -1.66
C GLN A 180 -12.31 6.08 -0.35
N TRP A 181 -12.61 7.28 0.16
CA TRP A 181 -11.89 7.88 1.29
C TRP A 181 -11.98 7.07 2.59
N PRO A 182 -13.15 6.61 3.04
CA PRO A 182 -13.23 5.73 4.21
C PRO A 182 -12.33 4.49 4.11
N PHE A 183 -12.21 3.88 2.92
CA PHE A 183 -11.37 2.71 2.71
C PHE A 183 -9.88 3.05 2.76
N TRP A 184 -9.45 4.17 2.17
CA TRP A 184 -8.08 4.65 2.30
C TRP A 184 -7.72 4.97 3.75
N ILE A 185 -8.61 5.68 4.48
CA ILE A 185 -8.40 6.01 5.89
C ILE A 185 -8.30 4.73 6.73
N ALA A 186 -9.21 3.76 6.52
CA ALA A 186 -9.16 2.49 7.23
C ALA A 186 -7.85 1.73 6.97
N THR A 187 -7.40 1.68 5.71
CA THR A 187 -6.10 1.09 5.36
C THR A 187 -4.95 1.78 6.08
N ASN A 188 -4.91 3.11 6.05
CA ASN A 188 -3.83 3.87 6.71
C ASN A 188 -3.80 3.61 8.22
N VAL A 189 -4.96 3.62 8.88
CA VAL A 189 -5.06 3.33 10.32
C VAL A 189 -4.55 1.93 10.64
N LEU A 190 -4.99 0.92 9.89
CA LEU A 190 -4.53 -0.46 10.08
C LEU A 190 -3.02 -0.60 9.85
N THR A 191 -2.50 0.04 8.81
CA THR A 191 -1.07 -0.05 8.47
C THR A 191 -0.20 0.70 9.48
N ILE A 192 -0.61 1.91 9.91
CA ILE A 192 0.07 2.66 10.98
C ILE A 192 0.09 1.84 12.27
N PHE A 193 -1.03 1.24 12.63
CA PHE A 193 -1.11 0.38 13.81
C PHE A 193 -0.16 -0.81 13.71
N ALA A 194 -0.18 -1.53 12.58
CA ALA A 194 0.72 -2.67 12.34
C ALA A 194 2.20 -2.28 12.47
N TRP A 195 2.63 -1.22 11.78
CA TRP A 195 4.03 -0.76 11.84
C TRP A 195 4.45 -0.21 13.21
N SER A 196 3.51 0.41 13.94
CA SER A 196 3.77 0.85 15.32
C SER A 196 4.03 -0.34 16.23
N LEU A 197 3.30 -1.44 16.05
CA LEU A 197 3.54 -2.68 16.82
C LEU A 197 4.89 -3.31 16.46
N VAL A 198 5.24 -3.38 15.18
CA VAL A 198 6.59 -3.86 14.76
C VAL A 198 7.67 -3.08 15.48
N LEU A 199 7.55 -1.75 15.54
CA LEU A 199 8.54 -0.91 16.18
C LEU A 199 8.64 -1.15 17.70
N LEU A 200 7.50 -1.40 18.36
CA LEU A 200 7.44 -1.65 19.80
C LEU A 200 7.96 -3.04 20.19
N THR A 201 7.73 -4.04 19.35
CA THR A 201 8.04 -5.43 19.66
C THR A 201 9.40 -5.90 19.15
N THR A 202 9.88 -5.27 18.08
CA THR A 202 11.16 -5.58 17.43
C THR A 202 11.99 -4.30 17.25
N PRO A 203 12.65 -3.77 18.28
CA PRO A 203 13.44 -2.53 18.19
C PRO A 203 14.49 -2.54 17.07
N ASP A 204 15.06 -3.70 16.75
CA ASP A 204 16.01 -3.88 15.66
C ASP A 204 15.42 -3.59 14.27
N SER A 205 14.09 -3.52 14.18
CA SER A 205 13.37 -3.14 12.94
C SER A 205 13.33 -1.64 12.70
N ALA A 206 13.72 -0.81 13.65
CA ALA A 206 13.62 0.65 13.58
C ALA A 206 14.18 1.28 12.30
N PRO A 207 15.30 0.82 11.71
CA PRO A 207 15.84 1.43 10.50
C PRO A 207 14.89 1.41 9.28
N TYR A 208 13.99 0.42 9.21
CA TYR A 208 13.01 0.31 8.11
C TYR A 208 11.57 0.60 8.58
N ALA A 209 11.23 0.32 9.82
CA ALA A 209 9.89 0.54 10.37
C ALA A 209 9.59 2.04 10.53
N VAL A 210 10.55 2.85 11.01
CA VAL A 210 10.35 4.28 11.20
C VAL A 210 10.08 5.03 9.89
N PRO A 211 10.89 4.89 8.82
CA PRO A 211 10.60 5.53 7.55
C PRO A 211 9.25 5.12 6.97
N THR A 212 8.90 3.83 7.07
CA THR A 212 7.62 3.31 6.58
C THR A 212 6.45 3.89 7.38
N LEU A 213 6.56 3.95 8.70
CA LEU A 213 5.55 4.54 9.56
C LEU A 213 5.34 6.04 9.24
N LEU A 214 6.43 6.80 9.11
CA LEU A 214 6.37 8.21 8.72
C LEU A 214 5.72 8.42 7.35
N MET A 215 6.00 7.56 6.41
CA MET A 215 5.34 7.57 5.10
C MET A 215 3.82 7.41 5.24
N TRP A 216 3.36 6.41 6.00
CA TRP A 216 1.92 6.16 6.19
C TRP A 216 1.22 7.24 7.01
N ILE A 217 1.90 7.90 7.95
CA ILE A 217 1.37 9.07 8.66
C ILE A 217 1.21 10.28 7.72
N ALA A 218 2.11 10.42 6.75
CA ALA A 218 2.06 11.51 5.77
C ALA A 218 0.96 11.32 4.69
N PHE A 219 0.52 10.09 4.47
CA PHE A 219 -0.59 9.75 3.57
C PHE A 219 -1.95 10.00 4.19
#